data_b1a2e94a5757b42efcc8277f14ff07d6
#
_entry.id   b1a2e94a5757b42efcc8277f14ff07d6
#
_cell.length_a   1.000
_cell.length_b   1.000
_cell.length_c   1.000
_cell.angle_alpha   90.00
_cell.angle_beta   90.00
_cell.angle_gamma   90.00
#
_symmetry.space_group_name_H-M   'P 1'
#
loop_
_entity.id
_entity.type
_entity.pdbx_description
1 polymer ?
#
loop_
_entity_poly.entity_id
_entity_poly.type
_entity_poly.pdbx_seq_one_letter_code
_entity_poly.pdbx_strand_id
1 'polypeptide(L)'
;MRQKDEKRPSEQLLPRYVQDVLSRHDISLPYPFGEGSGVRLLALQAPRYPDIDMPFLIDQITGWQTARTKLPSWAEKEDILYPPHLSMEQCSSEQTAMYKARLANRLADSIDSVSSSALADSSSPSSTSTPFSVSSPSFPSAYNCLPPHDSSRSIQPHSLPRRDLGRFLCDLTGGFGVDFSFMARGFEWAVYVERQAALCETARHNFHALGLEHVEVVNADGTEYLHQLAHASVIFLDPARRNEQGGKTVLISDCTPDVLALEEELLEKAGAVVIKLSPMLDWHRAVDELNRMGEVVREVHIVSVRNECKELLLVLRKGTGPAANVPVDGLRVFCVNDDSIVSYGLGEVSGLSQHILPAAPVAGQYLYEPNASLMKAGCFALLTARYPLSALGQNTHLFVSDEDITAFPGRKFVITAVSSFNKKELRRTLSGIDRANISVRNFPMSVADLRRRMKMKEGGETYLFAATDAHGSHLLFVCRKI
;
A
#
# COMPACT_ATOMS: atom_id res chain seq x y z
N MET A 1 -2.30 21.70 49.81
CA MET A 1 -2.89 21.58 48.48
C MET A 1 -1.76 21.17 47.53
N ARG A 2 -1.65 19.88 47.20
CA ARG A 2 -0.69 19.39 46.21
C ARG A 2 -1.31 19.66 44.84
N GLN A 3 -0.68 20.50 44.00
CA GLN A 3 -0.98 20.59 42.57
C GLN A 3 -0.82 19.20 42.00
N LYS A 4 -1.90 18.67 41.40
CA LYS A 4 -1.81 17.52 40.48
C LYS A 4 -1.02 18.02 39.28
N ASP A 5 0.18 17.48 39.10
CA ASP A 5 0.93 17.62 37.84
C ASP A 5 0.08 17.04 36.72
N GLU A 6 -0.59 17.91 35.97
CA GLU A 6 -1.17 17.53 34.68
C GLU A 6 -0.01 17.17 33.74
N LYS A 7 0.16 15.88 33.49
CA LYS A 7 1.10 15.37 32.46
C LYS A 7 0.85 16.13 31.15
N ARG A 8 1.90 16.71 30.60
CA ARG A 8 1.82 17.42 29.32
C ARG A 8 1.30 16.47 28.25
N PRO A 9 0.37 16.87 27.35
CA PRO A 9 -0.28 15.97 26.40
C PRO A 9 0.69 15.15 25.51
N SER A 10 1.92 15.65 25.31
CA SER A 10 2.98 14.97 24.55
C SER A 10 3.73 13.88 25.31
N GLU A 11 3.67 13.85 26.66
CA GLU A 11 4.33 12.86 27.51
C GLU A 11 3.42 11.67 27.83
N GLN A 12 2.11 11.82 27.65
CA GLN A 12 1.12 10.78 27.97
C GLN A 12 1.09 9.60 26.98
N LEU A 13 1.76 9.73 25.82
CA LEU A 13 1.71 8.73 24.75
C LEU A 13 3.06 8.05 24.46
N LEU A 14 4.12 8.34 25.23
CA LEU A 14 5.40 7.65 25.07
C LEU A 14 5.27 6.16 25.41
N PRO A 15 6.02 5.27 24.73
CA PRO A 15 6.08 3.86 25.12
C PRO A 15 6.40 3.70 26.61
N ARG A 16 5.76 2.72 27.25
CA ARG A 16 5.92 2.48 28.71
C ARG A 16 7.38 2.29 29.09
N TYR A 17 8.12 1.52 28.31
CA TYR A 17 9.56 1.35 28.51
C TYR A 17 10.30 2.69 28.58
N VAL A 18 10.00 3.61 27.66
CA VAL A 18 10.62 4.95 27.63
C VAL A 18 10.25 5.74 28.88
N GLN A 19 8.97 5.74 29.26
CA GLN A 19 8.49 6.42 30.46
C GLN A 19 9.19 5.91 31.72
N ASP A 20 9.32 4.58 31.85
CA ASP A 20 9.95 3.93 33.01
C ASP A 20 11.44 4.27 33.11
N VAL A 21 12.17 4.24 31.99
CA VAL A 21 13.60 4.59 31.97
C VAL A 21 13.80 6.06 32.30
N LEU A 22 13.06 6.97 31.68
CA LEU A 22 13.17 8.41 31.94
C LEU A 22 12.86 8.76 33.40
N SER A 23 11.80 8.17 33.94
CA SER A 23 11.38 8.39 35.32
C SER A 23 12.40 7.85 36.33
N ARG A 24 12.92 6.63 36.09
CA ARG A 24 13.88 5.94 36.99
C ARG A 24 15.22 6.68 37.10
N HIS A 25 15.66 7.31 36.01
CA HIS A 25 16.94 7.98 35.91
C HIS A 25 16.85 9.53 35.98
N ASP A 26 15.63 10.06 36.22
CA ASP A 26 15.36 11.53 36.29
C ASP A 26 15.83 12.26 35.00
N ILE A 27 15.62 11.61 33.85
CA ILE A 27 16.01 12.16 32.54
C ILE A 27 14.88 13.06 32.03
N SER A 28 15.17 14.34 31.88
CA SER A 28 14.28 15.30 31.24
C SER A 28 14.53 15.34 29.73
N LEU A 29 13.52 15.03 28.94
CA LEU A 29 13.61 15.17 27.49
C LEU A 29 13.40 16.64 27.11
N PRO A 30 14.26 17.22 26.25
CA PRO A 30 14.10 18.60 25.79
C PRO A 30 12.81 18.76 24.94
N TYR A 31 12.01 19.76 25.29
CA TYR A 31 10.79 20.10 24.53
C TYR A 31 11.04 21.26 23.56
N PRO A 32 10.42 21.28 22.34
CA PRO A 32 9.56 20.25 21.78
C PRO A 32 10.36 19.08 21.22
N PHE A 33 9.77 17.86 21.29
CA PHE A 33 10.27 16.67 20.57
C PHE A 33 10.13 16.85 19.05
N GLY A 34 10.75 17.89 18.50
CA GLY A 34 10.84 18.12 17.07
C GLY A 34 12.03 17.33 16.49
N GLU A 35 11.84 16.92 15.26
CA GLU A 35 12.75 16.13 14.44
C GLU A 35 14.25 16.35 14.76
N GLY A 36 14.90 15.32 15.30
CA GLY A 36 16.36 15.18 15.33
C GLY A 36 17.12 15.85 16.48
N SER A 37 16.67 16.94 17.09
CA SER A 37 17.49 17.66 18.10
C SER A 37 17.44 17.03 19.49
N GLY A 38 16.30 16.58 19.96
CA GLY A 38 16.12 15.97 21.28
C GLY A 38 16.81 14.61 21.40
N VAL A 39 16.68 13.77 20.37
CA VAL A 39 17.32 12.44 20.30
C VAL A 39 18.85 12.56 20.25
N ARG A 40 19.39 13.53 19.50
CA ARG A 40 20.83 13.81 19.47
C ARG A 40 21.38 14.23 20.82
N LEU A 41 20.65 15.07 21.55
CA LEU A 41 21.05 15.49 22.90
C LEU A 41 21.05 14.31 23.88
N LEU A 42 20.07 13.41 23.77
CA LEU A 42 20.02 12.19 24.57
C LEU A 42 21.20 11.27 24.25
N ALA A 43 21.53 11.07 22.98
CA ALA A 43 22.68 10.29 22.55
C ALA A 43 24.03 10.85 23.13
N LEU A 44 24.18 12.18 23.15
CA LEU A 44 25.36 12.83 23.74
C LEU A 44 25.45 12.66 25.26
N GLN A 45 24.34 12.35 25.93
CA GLN A 45 24.30 12.09 27.37
C GLN A 45 24.58 10.62 27.74
N ALA A 46 24.66 9.71 26.73
CA ALA A 46 24.89 8.27 26.96
C ALA A 46 26.01 7.96 27.98
N PRO A 47 27.18 8.65 27.96
CA PRO A 47 28.24 8.38 28.96
C PRO A 47 27.85 8.68 30.41
N ARG A 48 26.78 9.45 30.66
CA ARG A 48 26.27 9.76 32.01
C ARG A 48 25.40 8.65 32.57
N TYR A 49 24.93 7.74 31.73
CA TYR A 49 23.98 6.69 32.06
C TYR A 49 24.48 5.33 31.54
N PRO A 50 25.57 4.78 32.12
CA PRO A 50 26.22 3.57 31.65
C PRO A 50 25.32 2.31 31.78
N ASP A 51 24.34 2.35 32.66
CA ASP A 51 23.40 1.23 32.91
C ASP A 51 22.17 1.23 31.96
N ILE A 52 22.08 2.23 31.10
CA ILE A 52 20.97 2.31 30.11
C ILE A 52 21.46 1.86 28.74
N ASP A 53 20.73 0.95 28.12
CA ASP A 53 20.88 0.69 26.68
C ASP A 53 20.35 1.89 25.87
N MET A 54 21.23 2.87 25.71
CA MET A 54 20.88 4.14 25.06
C MET A 54 20.51 3.98 23.60
N PRO A 55 21.16 3.12 22.79
CA PRO A 55 20.71 2.81 21.44
C PRO A 55 19.27 2.29 21.42
N PHE A 56 18.92 1.33 22.24
CA PHE A 56 17.56 0.80 22.30
C PHE A 56 16.55 1.87 22.75
N LEU A 57 16.86 2.68 23.76
CA LEU A 57 15.99 3.78 24.19
C LEU A 57 15.74 4.79 23.05
N ILE A 58 16.77 5.11 22.28
CA ILE A 58 16.67 6.00 21.11
C ILE A 58 15.80 5.39 20.04
N ASP A 59 15.95 4.09 19.74
CA ASP A 59 15.10 3.38 18.79
C ASP A 59 13.62 3.38 19.21
N GLN A 60 13.34 3.22 20.52
CA GLN A 60 11.96 3.30 21.02
C GLN A 60 11.35 4.69 20.83
N ILE A 61 12.10 5.76 21.12
CA ILE A 61 11.63 7.14 20.94
C ILE A 61 11.41 7.47 19.47
N THR A 62 12.40 7.16 18.61
CA THR A 62 12.32 7.48 17.16
C THR A 62 11.28 6.61 16.45
N GLY A 63 11.17 5.34 16.85
CA GLY A 63 10.15 4.43 16.36
C GLY A 63 8.74 4.93 16.67
N TRP A 64 8.49 5.34 17.92
CA TRP A 64 7.22 5.94 18.32
C TRP A 64 6.92 7.26 17.58
N GLN A 65 7.91 8.14 17.40
CA GLN A 65 7.73 9.37 16.63
C GLN A 65 7.29 9.08 15.19
N THR A 66 7.92 8.10 14.54
CA THR A 66 7.56 7.64 13.21
C THR A 66 6.17 7.00 13.19
N ALA A 67 5.85 6.19 14.19
CA ALA A 67 4.57 5.50 14.31
C ALA A 67 3.39 6.47 14.45
N ARG A 68 3.54 7.61 15.10
CA ARG A 68 2.47 8.63 15.22
C ARG A 68 1.86 9.04 13.88
N THR A 69 2.64 9.00 12.81
CA THR A 69 2.18 9.34 11.46
C THR A 69 2.00 8.13 10.56
N LYS A 70 2.78 7.08 10.75
CA LYS A 70 2.81 5.89 9.90
C LYS A 70 1.90 4.78 10.40
N LEU A 71 1.77 4.63 11.72
CA LEU A 71 1.03 3.58 12.43
C LEU A 71 0.29 4.17 13.65
N PRO A 72 -0.64 5.12 13.48
CA PRO A 72 -1.24 5.85 14.59
C PRO A 72 -1.92 4.93 15.61
N SER A 73 -2.59 3.85 15.21
CA SER A 73 -3.22 2.90 16.13
C SER A 73 -2.23 2.12 17.00
N TRP A 74 -0.99 1.91 16.51
CA TRP A 74 0.08 1.32 17.30
C TRP A 74 0.68 2.34 18.28
N ALA A 75 0.85 3.60 17.82
CA ALA A 75 1.39 4.68 18.66
C ALA A 75 0.49 5.04 19.86
N GLU A 76 -0.80 4.70 19.81
CA GLU A 76 -1.76 4.82 20.91
C GLU A 76 -1.58 3.75 22.00
N LYS A 77 -0.80 2.69 21.73
CA LYS A 77 -0.52 1.62 22.69
C LYS A 77 0.82 1.86 23.37
N GLU A 78 0.81 1.98 24.69
CA GLU A 78 2.02 2.25 25.50
C GLU A 78 3.01 1.09 25.52
N ASP A 79 2.53 -0.15 25.31
CA ASP A 79 3.33 -1.36 25.41
C ASP A 79 3.97 -1.82 24.08
N ILE A 80 3.87 -1.04 23.02
CA ILE A 80 4.51 -1.38 21.75
C ILE A 80 6.03 -1.17 21.82
N LEU A 81 6.77 -2.17 21.36
CA LEU A 81 8.20 -2.11 21.11
C LEU A 81 8.47 -1.83 19.63
N TYR A 82 9.37 -0.91 19.37
CA TYR A 82 9.76 -0.50 18.02
C TYR A 82 11.12 -1.10 17.65
N PRO A 83 11.27 -1.59 16.41
CA PRO A 83 12.55 -2.12 15.92
C PRO A 83 13.48 -0.96 15.56
N PRO A 84 14.76 -1.27 15.22
CA PRO A 84 15.69 -0.28 14.69
C PRO A 84 15.10 0.53 13.53
N HIS A 85 15.54 1.78 13.39
CA HIS A 85 15.02 2.77 12.45
C HIS A 85 14.81 2.26 11.02
N LEU A 86 15.73 1.46 10.47
CA LEU A 86 15.62 0.91 9.11
C LEU A 86 14.37 0.04 8.93
N SER A 87 14.06 -0.81 9.90
CA SER A 87 12.86 -1.66 9.87
C SER A 87 11.58 -0.83 9.98
N MET A 88 11.62 0.27 10.75
CA MET A 88 10.51 1.23 10.82
C MET A 88 10.28 1.98 9.51
N GLU A 89 11.33 2.30 8.75
CA GLU A 89 11.18 2.93 7.44
C GLU A 89 10.60 1.96 6.40
N GLN A 90 11.03 0.71 6.43
CA GLN A 90 10.66 -0.32 5.45
C GLN A 90 9.27 -0.93 5.69
N CYS A 91 8.74 -0.90 6.91
CA CYS A 91 7.43 -1.46 7.20
C CYS A 91 6.30 -0.70 6.48
N SER A 92 5.18 -1.35 6.31
CA SER A 92 3.96 -0.76 5.73
C SER A 92 3.43 0.39 6.59
N SER A 93 2.71 1.32 5.96
CA SER A 93 1.86 2.27 6.70
C SER A 93 0.57 1.57 7.15
N GLU A 94 -0.08 2.12 8.17
CA GLU A 94 -1.38 1.63 8.63
C GLU A 94 -2.42 1.55 7.50
N GLN A 95 -2.47 2.56 6.63
CA GLN A 95 -3.38 2.59 5.49
C GLN A 95 -3.15 1.41 4.53
N THR A 96 -1.89 1.11 4.19
CA THR A 96 -1.57 -0.02 3.30
C THR A 96 -1.78 -1.37 4.00
N ALA A 97 -1.51 -1.47 5.30
CA ALA A 97 -1.79 -2.67 6.10
C ALA A 97 -3.29 -2.95 6.22
N MET A 98 -4.11 -1.93 6.45
CA MET A 98 -5.58 -2.03 6.45
C MET A 98 -6.12 -2.45 5.07
N TYR A 99 -5.52 -1.97 3.99
CA TYR A 99 -5.91 -2.41 2.64
C TYR A 99 -5.64 -3.91 2.45
N LYS A 100 -4.45 -4.41 2.84
CA LYS A 100 -4.10 -5.83 2.80
C LYS A 100 -5.02 -6.68 3.68
N ALA A 101 -5.38 -6.20 4.86
CA ALA A 101 -6.34 -6.86 5.74
C ALA A 101 -7.71 -7.03 5.07
N ARG A 102 -8.25 -5.97 4.45
CA ARG A 102 -9.51 -6.06 3.69
C ARG A 102 -9.41 -7.03 2.51
N LEU A 103 -8.28 -7.01 1.79
CA LEU A 103 -8.02 -7.92 0.69
C LEU A 103 -7.98 -9.37 1.17
N ALA A 104 -7.20 -9.68 2.20
CA ALA A 104 -7.06 -11.03 2.74
C ALA A 104 -8.41 -11.59 3.24
N ASN A 105 -9.20 -10.78 3.94
CA ASN A 105 -10.54 -11.16 4.40
C ASN A 105 -11.48 -11.46 3.24
N ARG A 106 -11.54 -10.59 2.22
CA ARG A 106 -12.35 -10.82 1.02
C ARG A 106 -11.96 -12.11 0.29
N LEU A 107 -10.66 -12.41 0.23
CA LEU A 107 -10.17 -13.64 -0.38
C LEU A 107 -10.62 -14.88 0.43
N ALA A 108 -10.53 -14.83 1.76
CA ALA A 108 -11.01 -15.90 2.64
C ALA A 108 -12.53 -16.10 2.50
N ASP A 109 -13.34 -15.02 2.52
CA ASP A 109 -14.80 -15.08 2.30
C ASP A 109 -15.16 -15.80 1.01
N SER A 110 -14.42 -15.53 -0.07
CA SER A 110 -14.68 -16.15 -1.37
C SER A 110 -14.35 -17.65 -1.39
N ILE A 111 -13.39 -18.11 -0.57
CA ILE A 111 -13.03 -19.52 -0.45
C ILE A 111 -14.10 -20.27 0.33
N ASP A 112 -14.59 -19.69 1.43
CA ASP A 112 -15.64 -20.29 2.26
C ASP A 112 -16.95 -20.46 1.49
N SER A 113 -17.32 -19.48 0.67
CA SER A 113 -18.53 -19.52 -0.16
C SER A 113 -18.51 -20.66 -1.20
N VAL A 114 -17.35 -20.92 -1.82
CA VAL A 114 -17.17 -22.02 -2.77
C VAL A 114 -17.25 -23.38 -2.06
N SER A 115 -16.63 -23.49 -0.88
CA SER A 115 -16.65 -24.72 -0.08
C SER A 115 -18.07 -25.07 0.39
N SER A 116 -18.86 -24.08 0.76
CA SER A 116 -20.26 -24.24 1.20
C SER A 116 -21.20 -24.67 0.06
N SER A 117 -21.01 -24.12 -1.14
CA SER A 117 -21.82 -24.48 -2.32
C SER A 117 -21.52 -25.91 -2.81
N ALA A 118 -20.28 -26.35 -2.75
CA ALA A 118 -19.88 -27.71 -3.12
C ALA A 118 -20.47 -28.79 -2.17
N LEU A 119 -20.74 -28.45 -0.90
CA LEU A 119 -21.41 -29.32 0.04
C LEU A 119 -22.95 -29.35 -0.16
N ALA A 120 -23.54 -28.27 -0.66
CA ALA A 120 -24.99 -28.18 -0.92
C ALA A 120 -25.42 -28.94 -2.19
N ASP A 121 -24.59 -29.08 -3.21
CA ASP A 121 -24.87 -29.78 -4.46
C ASP A 121 -24.90 -31.31 -4.31
N SER A 122 -24.51 -31.85 -3.16
CA SER A 122 -24.61 -33.29 -2.89
C SER A 122 -25.97 -33.75 -2.37
N SER A 123 -26.95 -32.86 -2.19
CA SER A 123 -28.31 -33.18 -1.71
C SER A 123 -29.40 -32.50 -2.55
N SER A 124 -29.79 -33.20 -3.65
CA SER A 124 -31.11 -33.17 -4.39
C SER A 124 -31.60 -31.82 -4.98
N PRO A 125 -32.35 -31.86 -6.14
CA PRO A 125 -32.65 -30.72 -6.94
C PRO A 125 -34.06 -30.16 -6.72
N SER A 126 -34.24 -28.83 -6.66
CA SER A 126 -35.42 -28.15 -7.26
C SER A 126 -35.26 -26.64 -7.35
N SER A 127 -35.25 -26.18 -8.58
CA SER A 127 -35.86 -24.97 -9.16
C SER A 127 -36.11 -23.71 -8.31
N THR A 128 -35.55 -22.57 -8.65
CA THR A 128 -36.22 -21.44 -9.33
C THR A 128 -35.27 -20.24 -9.47
N SER A 129 -35.23 -19.72 -10.67
CA SER A 129 -34.45 -18.55 -11.10
C SER A 129 -35.11 -17.23 -10.68
N THR A 130 -34.32 -16.31 -10.11
CA THR A 130 -34.60 -14.86 -10.16
C THR A 130 -33.31 -14.07 -10.37
N PRO A 131 -33.33 -12.99 -11.16
CA PRO A 131 -32.13 -12.29 -11.61
C PRO A 131 -31.61 -11.32 -10.53
N PHE A 132 -30.33 -11.41 -10.26
CA PHE A 132 -29.63 -10.48 -9.36
C PHE A 132 -29.26 -9.18 -10.11
N SER A 133 -29.77 -8.08 -9.59
CA SER A 133 -29.32 -6.72 -9.94
C SER A 133 -27.99 -6.44 -9.21
N VAL A 134 -27.00 -6.00 -9.98
CA VAL A 134 -25.68 -5.60 -9.45
C VAL A 134 -25.81 -4.21 -8.83
N SER A 135 -25.88 -4.15 -7.52
CA SER A 135 -25.67 -2.91 -6.75
C SER A 135 -24.25 -2.87 -6.20
N SER A 136 -23.59 -1.73 -6.37
CA SER A 136 -22.25 -1.45 -5.83
C SER A 136 -22.22 -1.68 -4.33
N PRO A 137 -21.18 -2.34 -3.78
CA PRO A 137 -21.08 -2.56 -2.34
C PRO A 137 -20.71 -1.26 -1.62
N SER A 138 -21.65 -0.73 -0.85
CA SER A 138 -21.37 0.24 0.21
C SER A 138 -20.78 -0.51 1.41
N PHE A 139 -19.60 -0.09 1.86
CA PHE A 139 -18.91 -0.68 2.99
C PHE A 139 -19.55 -0.25 4.32
N PRO A 140 -19.91 -1.18 5.23
CA PRO A 140 -20.36 -0.81 6.57
C PRO A 140 -19.16 -0.39 7.44
N SER A 141 -19.29 0.80 8.02
CA SER A 141 -18.43 1.29 9.09
C SER A 141 -18.94 0.72 10.42
N ALA A 142 -18.41 -0.40 10.88
CA ALA A 142 -18.46 -0.77 12.30
C ALA A 142 -17.57 -2.01 12.55
N TYR A 143 -16.54 -1.84 13.35
CA TYR A 143 -15.84 -2.94 14.00
C TYR A 143 -16.74 -3.49 15.12
N ASN A 144 -17.44 -4.59 14.89
CA ASN A 144 -18.05 -5.35 15.98
C ASN A 144 -17.05 -6.38 16.49
N CYS A 145 -16.71 -6.27 17.77
CA CYS A 145 -15.91 -7.21 18.51
C CYS A 145 -16.60 -8.57 18.54
N LEU A 146 -15.89 -9.63 18.18
CA LEU A 146 -16.28 -11.02 18.42
C LEU A 146 -16.23 -11.34 19.93
N PRO A 147 -17.06 -12.25 20.45
CA PRO A 147 -17.07 -12.61 21.87
C PRO A 147 -15.78 -13.28 22.30
N PRO A 148 -15.40 -13.21 23.60
CA PRO A 148 -14.16 -13.79 24.10
C PRO A 148 -14.16 -15.31 23.97
N HIS A 149 -13.08 -15.83 23.40
CA HIS A 149 -12.83 -17.27 23.23
C HIS A 149 -12.45 -17.91 24.57
N ASP A 150 -12.95 -19.10 24.82
CA ASP A 150 -12.66 -19.92 26.01
C ASP A 150 -11.17 -20.35 26.02
N SER A 151 -10.44 -19.87 27.02
CA SER A 151 -8.98 -19.97 27.17
C SER A 151 -8.47 -21.32 27.69
N SER A 152 -9.27 -22.39 27.62
CA SER A 152 -8.92 -23.70 28.22
C SER A 152 -8.37 -24.77 27.26
N ARG A 153 -8.05 -24.43 26.00
CA ARG A 153 -7.44 -25.35 25.04
C ARG A 153 -5.98 -25.08 24.80
N SER A 154 -5.10 -25.76 25.54
CA SER A 154 -3.68 -25.88 25.15
C SER A 154 -3.57 -26.83 23.95
N ILE A 155 -3.49 -26.28 22.75
CA ILE A 155 -3.32 -27.05 21.51
C ILE A 155 -1.84 -27.11 21.18
N GLN A 156 -1.27 -28.30 21.11
CA GLN A 156 0.07 -28.56 20.59
C GLN A 156 0.07 -28.32 19.08
N PRO A 157 0.97 -27.47 18.50
CA PRO A 157 0.84 -26.90 17.15
C PRO A 157 1.03 -27.90 15.98
N HIS A 158 1.56 -29.08 16.21
CA HIS A 158 2.08 -29.96 15.16
C HIS A 158 1.23 -31.21 14.79
N SER A 159 0.04 -31.39 15.32
CA SER A 159 -0.68 -32.66 15.18
C SER A 159 -2.13 -32.65 14.71
N LEU A 160 -2.72 -31.52 14.28
CA LEU A 160 -4.12 -31.47 13.84
C LEU A 160 -4.25 -31.36 12.32
N PRO A 161 -5.16 -32.15 11.69
CA PRO A 161 -5.57 -31.93 10.31
C PRO A 161 -6.31 -30.58 10.25
N ARG A 162 -5.66 -29.56 9.69
CA ARG A 162 -6.04 -28.14 9.78
C ARG A 162 -7.31 -27.73 9.02
N ARG A 163 -8.08 -28.65 8.46
CA ARG A 163 -9.39 -28.36 7.84
C ARG A 163 -10.47 -27.94 8.83
N ASP A 164 -10.26 -28.23 10.13
CA ASP A 164 -11.24 -27.94 11.18
C ASP A 164 -11.00 -26.63 11.93
N LEU A 165 -9.96 -25.87 11.55
CA LEU A 165 -9.54 -24.62 12.24
C LEU A 165 -10.22 -23.36 11.71
N GLY A 166 -11.15 -23.46 10.73
CA GLY A 166 -11.75 -22.27 10.13
C GLY A 166 -10.76 -21.49 9.26
N ARG A 167 -10.88 -20.17 9.22
CA ARG A 167 -10.03 -19.28 8.41
C ARG A 167 -8.62 -19.21 8.98
N PHE A 168 -7.64 -19.59 8.16
CA PHE A 168 -6.25 -19.64 8.54
C PHE A 168 -5.38 -18.74 7.62
N LEU A 169 -4.64 -17.81 8.24
CA LEU A 169 -3.64 -16.96 7.60
C LEU A 169 -2.23 -17.45 7.92
N CYS A 170 -1.36 -17.54 6.91
CA CYS A 170 0.07 -17.77 7.10
C CYS A 170 0.87 -16.66 6.43
N ASP A 171 1.67 -15.91 7.20
CA ASP A 171 2.66 -14.96 6.68
C ASP A 171 4.04 -15.61 6.74
N LEU A 172 4.65 -15.86 5.57
CA LEU A 172 5.95 -16.52 5.44
C LEU A 172 7.14 -15.56 5.55
N THR A 173 6.89 -14.26 5.69
CA THR A 173 7.93 -13.20 5.66
C THR A 173 7.62 -12.09 6.67
N GLY A 174 7.34 -12.47 7.89
CA GLY A 174 6.74 -11.63 8.93
C GLY A 174 7.32 -10.23 9.16
N GLY A 175 8.65 -10.08 9.11
CA GLY A 175 9.34 -8.81 9.31
C GLY A 175 8.99 -8.14 10.65
N PHE A 176 8.65 -6.85 10.66
CA PHE A 176 8.19 -6.18 11.87
C PHE A 176 6.75 -6.55 12.29
N GLY A 177 6.00 -7.26 11.44
CA GLY A 177 4.67 -7.78 11.77
C GLY A 177 3.52 -6.78 11.59
N VAL A 178 3.74 -5.63 10.97
CA VAL A 178 2.67 -4.62 10.77
C VAL A 178 1.57 -5.21 9.90
N ASP A 179 1.87 -5.66 8.68
CA ASP A 179 0.88 -6.23 7.76
C ASP A 179 0.14 -7.40 8.38
N PHE A 180 0.89 -8.31 8.98
CA PHE A 180 0.34 -9.47 9.68
C PHE A 180 -0.66 -9.08 10.77
N SER A 181 -0.30 -8.10 11.63
CA SER A 181 -1.15 -7.71 12.76
C SER A 181 -2.52 -7.18 12.35
N PHE A 182 -2.62 -6.53 11.18
CA PHE A 182 -3.89 -6.06 10.64
C PHE A 182 -4.66 -7.19 9.95
N MET A 183 -3.98 -8.04 9.17
CA MET A 183 -4.60 -9.17 8.48
C MET A 183 -5.14 -10.22 9.45
N ALA A 184 -4.37 -10.60 10.46
CA ALA A 184 -4.70 -11.65 11.42
C ALA A 184 -6.04 -11.45 12.12
N ARG A 185 -6.48 -10.22 12.34
CA ARG A 185 -7.75 -9.88 13.01
C ARG A 185 -8.99 -10.47 12.33
N GLY A 186 -8.93 -10.80 11.06
CA GLY A 186 -10.03 -11.38 10.29
C GLY A 186 -9.98 -12.88 10.14
N PHE A 187 -9.06 -13.55 10.86
CA PHE A 187 -8.84 -14.99 10.78
C PHE A 187 -9.01 -15.63 12.14
N GLU A 188 -9.46 -16.87 12.16
CA GLU A 188 -9.65 -17.65 13.41
C GLU A 188 -8.31 -18.13 13.96
N TRP A 189 -7.33 -18.35 13.06
CA TRP A 189 -5.96 -18.68 13.40
C TRP A 189 -5.00 -18.00 12.44
N ALA A 190 -3.85 -17.54 12.94
CA ALA A 190 -2.82 -16.94 12.10
C ALA A 190 -1.41 -17.33 12.56
N VAL A 191 -0.53 -17.60 11.61
CA VAL A 191 0.88 -17.91 11.84
C VAL A 191 1.77 -16.87 11.16
N TYR A 192 2.63 -16.30 11.97
CA TYR A 192 3.68 -15.38 11.57
C TYR A 192 5.02 -16.12 11.57
N VAL A 193 5.70 -16.16 10.43
CA VAL A 193 7.00 -16.82 10.27
C VAL A 193 8.07 -15.79 9.96
N GLU A 194 9.14 -15.76 10.76
CA GLU A 194 10.27 -14.83 10.60
C GLU A 194 11.58 -15.52 11.02
N ARG A 195 12.62 -15.34 10.20
CA ARG A 195 13.94 -15.96 10.43
C ARG A 195 14.77 -15.26 11.50
N GLN A 196 14.54 -13.97 11.74
CA GLN A 196 15.27 -13.18 12.72
C GLN A 196 14.64 -13.32 14.11
N ALA A 197 15.32 -13.99 15.03
CA ALA A 197 14.83 -14.23 16.40
C ALA A 197 14.43 -12.94 17.13
N ALA A 198 15.21 -11.87 16.98
CA ALA A 198 14.92 -10.59 17.61
C ALA A 198 13.58 -9.97 17.13
N LEU A 199 13.24 -10.12 15.82
CA LEU A 199 11.95 -9.68 15.31
C LEU A 199 10.82 -10.57 15.82
N CYS A 200 11.04 -11.88 15.95
CA CYS A 200 10.06 -12.79 16.55
C CYS A 200 9.75 -12.43 18.01
N GLU A 201 10.75 -12.07 18.81
CA GLU A 201 10.56 -11.63 20.20
C GLU A 201 9.74 -10.35 20.25
N THR A 202 10.12 -9.34 19.44
CA THR A 202 9.38 -8.09 19.33
C THR A 202 7.95 -8.33 18.86
N ALA A 203 7.74 -9.21 17.87
CA ALA A 203 6.42 -9.54 17.33
C ALA A 203 5.53 -10.21 18.39
N ARG A 204 6.03 -11.17 19.16
CA ARG A 204 5.27 -11.82 20.27
C ARG A 204 4.79 -10.78 21.28
N HIS A 205 5.69 -9.89 21.71
CA HIS A 205 5.36 -8.83 22.62
C HIS A 205 4.28 -7.90 22.05
N ASN A 206 4.47 -7.43 20.82
CA ASN A 206 3.56 -6.49 20.18
C ASN A 206 2.19 -7.11 19.87
N PHE A 207 2.14 -8.37 19.43
CA PHE A 207 0.87 -9.04 19.14
C PHE A 207 0.06 -9.23 20.43
N HIS A 208 0.70 -9.55 21.56
CA HIS A 208 0.04 -9.56 22.85
C HIS A 208 -0.49 -8.18 23.25
N ALA A 209 0.33 -7.11 23.11
CA ALA A 209 -0.07 -5.73 23.39
C ALA A 209 -1.23 -5.26 22.49
N LEU A 210 -1.36 -5.83 21.28
CA LEU A 210 -2.43 -5.58 20.32
C LEU A 210 -3.68 -6.47 20.54
N GLY A 211 -3.64 -7.40 21.50
CA GLY A 211 -4.73 -8.32 21.82
C GLY A 211 -4.93 -9.43 20.78
N LEU A 212 -3.87 -9.86 20.10
CA LEU A 212 -3.90 -10.91 19.08
C LEU A 212 -3.54 -12.28 19.73
N GLU A 213 -4.45 -12.82 20.53
CA GLU A 213 -4.22 -14.07 21.28
C GLU A 213 -4.30 -15.35 20.42
N HIS A 214 -4.86 -15.26 19.20
CA HIS A 214 -5.05 -16.36 18.26
C HIS A 214 -3.90 -16.48 17.24
N VAL A 215 -2.76 -15.83 17.50
CA VAL A 215 -1.61 -15.87 16.61
C VAL A 215 -0.47 -16.71 17.16
N GLU A 216 0.25 -17.38 16.27
CA GLU A 216 1.47 -18.11 16.57
C GLU A 216 2.66 -17.41 15.91
N VAL A 217 3.75 -17.23 16.65
CA VAL A 217 5.01 -16.67 16.14
C VAL A 217 6.05 -17.78 16.05
N VAL A 218 6.46 -18.09 14.82
CA VAL A 218 7.43 -19.14 14.51
C VAL A 218 8.75 -18.51 14.06
N ASN A 219 9.83 -18.86 14.74
CA ASN A 219 11.17 -18.46 14.31
C ASN A 219 11.75 -19.52 13.36
N ALA A 220 11.56 -19.33 12.06
CA ALA A 220 12.01 -20.24 11.03
C ALA A 220 12.22 -19.51 9.70
N ASP A 221 12.87 -20.16 8.74
CA ASP A 221 12.83 -19.74 7.35
C ASP A 221 11.45 -20.02 6.74
N GLY A 222 10.89 -19.04 6.04
CA GLY A 222 9.54 -19.12 5.46
C GLY A 222 9.38 -20.24 4.43
N THR A 223 10.45 -20.56 3.69
CA THR A 223 10.46 -21.66 2.71
C THR A 223 10.42 -23.01 3.41
N GLU A 224 11.24 -23.18 4.47
CA GLU A 224 11.23 -24.41 5.27
C GLU A 224 9.89 -24.63 5.98
N TYR A 225 9.29 -23.55 6.46
CA TYR A 225 7.95 -23.62 7.05
C TYR A 225 6.87 -23.98 6.02
N LEU A 226 6.96 -23.42 4.80
CA LEU A 226 6.06 -23.76 3.71
C LEU A 226 6.06 -25.25 3.43
N HIS A 227 7.23 -25.90 3.37
CA HIS A 227 7.35 -27.35 3.12
C HIS A 227 6.59 -28.19 4.17
N GLN A 228 6.46 -27.71 5.40
CA GLN A 228 5.75 -28.39 6.50
C GLN A 228 4.29 -27.98 6.62
N LEU A 229 3.88 -26.87 5.99
CA LEU A 229 2.52 -26.36 6.03
C LEU A 229 1.58 -27.33 5.30
N ALA A 230 0.48 -27.70 5.95
CA ALA A 230 -0.52 -28.54 5.31
C ALA A 230 -1.39 -27.74 4.33
N HIS A 231 -2.02 -26.66 4.81
CA HIS A 231 -2.86 -25.77 4.00
C HIS A 231 -3.16 -24.47 4.78
N ALA A 232 -3.37 -23.37 4.07
CA ALA A 232 -3.86 -22.10 4.61
C ALA A 232 -4.98 -21.55 3.73
N SER A 233 -5.92 -20.78 4.30
CA SER A 233 -6.91 -20.04 3.51
C SER A 233 -6.20 -18.98 2.67
N VAL A 234 -5.28 -18.23 3.31
CA VAL A 234 -4.46 -17.22 2.63
C VAL A 234 -3.01 -17.38 3.09
N ILE A 235 -2.09 -17.42 2.13
CA ILE A 235 -0.64 -17.25 2.35
C ILE A 235 -0.24 -15.85 1.91
N PHE A 236 0.48 -15.12 2.76
CA PHE A 236 1.05 -13.82 2.46
C PHE A 236 2.58 -13.89 2.38
N LEU A 237 3.16 -13.17 1.42
CA LEU A 237 4.61 -13.02 1.27
C LEU A 237 4.96 -11.56 0.93
N ASP A 238 6.00 -11.03 1.59
CA ASP A 238 6.68 -9.78 1.25
C ASP A 238 8.17 -10.08 1.01
N PRO A 239 8.52 -10.68 -0.15
CA PRO A 239 9.88 -11.14 -0.40
C PRO A 239 10.84 -9.96 -0.50
N ALA A 240 11.95 -10.03 0.25
CA ALA A 240 13.01 -9.04 0.22
C ALA A 240 13.83 -9.13 -1.06
N ARG A 241 14.45 -8.04 -1.49
CA ARG A 241 15.39 -8.04 -2.63
C ARG A 241 16.69 -8.72 -2.26
N ARG A 242 17.23 -9.57 -3.15
CA ARG A 242 18.54 -10.24 -2.95
C ARG A 242 19.73 -9.29 -3.01
N ASN A 243 19.63 -8.18 -3.74
CA ASN A 243 20.76 -7.28 -3.99
C ASN A 243 20.64 -5.98 -3.22
N GLU A 244 21.45 -5.81 -2.17
CA GLU A 244 21.68 -4.53 -1.48
C GLU A 244 22.49 -3.53 -2.35
N GLN A 245 23.06 -3.96 -3.48
CA GLN A 245 23.95 -3.17 -4.35
C GLN A 245 23.22 -2.46 -5.50
N GLY A 246 22.06 -1.86 -5.29
CA GLY A 246 21.52 -0.75 -6.10
C GLY A 246 21.34 -0.99 -7.62
N GLY A 247 21.16 -2.19 -8.10
CA GLY A 247 20.80 -2.48 -9.50
C GLY A 247 19.43 -1.85 -9.85
N LYS A 248 19.37 -1.15 -11.00
CA LYS A 248 18.17 -0.39 -11.43
C LYS A 248 16.98 -1.26 -11.84
N THR A 249 17.13 -2.56 -12.06
CA THR A 249 16.08 -3.46 -12.52
C THR A 249 15.71 -4.40 -11.39
N VAL A 250 14.47 -4.31 -10.93
CA VAL A 250 13.92 -5.21 -9.92
C VAL A 250 13.05 -6.22 -10.66
N LEU A 251 13.46 -7.48 -10.68
CA LEU A 251 12.70 -8.61 -11.20
C LEU A 251 12.10 -9.39 -10.04
N ILE A 252 11.02 -10.11 -10.26
CA ILE A 252 10.45 -11.01 -9.27
C ILE A 252 11.42 -12.15 -8.93
N SER A 253 12.24 -12.59 -9.89
CA SER A 253 13.31 -13.56 -9.71
C SER A 253 14.45 -13.07 -8.81
N ASP A 254 14.58 -11.77 -8.57
CA ASP A 254 15.61 -11.18 -7.72
C ASP A 254 15.18 -11.12 -6.24
N CYS A 255 14.03 -11.67 -5.90
CA CYS A 255 13.46 -11.66 -4.57
C CYS A 255 13.86 -12.89 -3.73
N THR A 256 13.83 -12.76 -2.41
CA THR A 256 14.02 -13.85 -1.44
C THR A 256 12.87 -13.80 -0.42
N PRO A 257 12.11 -14.90 -0.26
CA PRO A 257 12.19 -16.17 -0.98
C PRO A 257 11.92 -16.06 -2.48
N ASP A 258 12.43 -17.03 -3.26
CA ASP A 258 12.20 -17.09 -4.71
C ASP A 258 10.78 -17.56 -5.01
N VAL A 259 9.89 -16.59 -5.24
CA VAL A 259 8.47 -16.85 -5.44
C VAL A 259 8.20 -17.73 -6.66
N LEU A 260 8.98 -17.58 -7.74
CA LEU A 260 8.82 -18.39 -8.95
C LEU A 260 9.14 -19.87 -8.70
N ALA A 261 10.17 -20.14 -7.90
CA ALA A 261 10.53 -21.50 -7.51
C ALA A 261 9.50 -22.15 -6.56
N LEU A 262 8.79 -21.34 -5.78
CA LEU A 262 7.80 -21.79 -4.79
C LEU A 262 6.36 -21.77 -5.30
N GLU A 263 6.10 -21.28 -6.50
CA GLU A 263 4.75 -21.00 -7.03
C GLU A 263 3.83 -22.20 -6.96
N GLU A 264 4.27 -23.36 -7.45
CA GLU A 264 3.46 -24.60 -7.47
C GLU A 264 3.07 -25.00 -6.05
N GLU A 265 4.02 -25.04 -5.11
CA GLU A 265 3.78 -25.43 -3.73
C GLU A 265 2.89 -24.43 -2.99
N LEU A 266 3.09 -23.12 -3.22
CA LEU A 266 2.22 -22.07 -2.67
C LEU A 266 0.77 -22.27 -3.11
N LEU A 267 0.55 -22.52 -4.40
CA LEU A 267 -0.78 -22.74 -4.97
C LEU A 267 -1.43 -24.07 -4.52
N GLU A 268 -0.62 -25.07 -4.19
CA GLU A 268 -1.15 -26.33 -3.64
C GLU A 268 -1.60 -26.18 -2.19
N LYS A 269 -0.90 -25.36 -1.41
CA LYS A 269 -1.08 -25.21 0.02
C LYS A 269 -1.92 -23.99 0.43
N ALA A 270 -2.40 -23.19 -0.53
CA ALA A 270 -3.22 -22.02 -0.24
C ALA A 270 -4.50 -21.96 -1.06
N GLY A 271 -5.58 -21.49 -0.44
CA GLY A 271 -6.79 -21.07 -1.16
C GLY A 271 -6.55 -19.81 -2.00
N ALA A 272 -5.69 -18.91 -1.50
CA ALA A 272 -5.16 -17.77 -2.22
C ALA A 272 -3.76 -17.41 -1.72
N VAL A 273 -2.90 -16.92 -2.61
CA VAL A 273 -1.57 -16.38 -2.27
C VAL A 273 -1.56 -14.89 -2.56
N VAL A 274 -1.10 -14.08 -1.62
CA VAL A 274 -0.90 -12.64 -1.79
C VAL A 274 0.58 -12.32 -1.72
N ILE A 275 1.14 -11.81 -2.80
CA ILE A 275 2.54 -11.43 -2.88
C ILE A 275 2.63 -9.90 -2.93
N LYS A 276 3.32 -9.32 -1.95
CA LYS A 276 3.62 -7.90 -1.93
C LYS A 276 4.96 -7.65 -2.61
N LEU A 277 4.98 -6.70 -3.53
CA LEU A 277 6.16 -6.35 -4.32
C LEU A 277 6.43 -4.85 -4.27
N SER A 278 7.68 -4.49 -4.53
CA SER A 278 8.09 -3.09 -4.66
C SER A 278 7.30 -2.37 -5.76
N PRO A 279 6.88 -1.10 -5.54
CA PRO A 279 6.23 -0.30 -6.58
C PRO A 279 7.14 -0.01 -7.78
N MET A 280 8.45 -0.22 -7.65
CA MET A 280 9.41 -0.04 -8.76
C MET A 280 9.39 -1.18 -9.77
N LEU A 281 8.85 -2.35 -9.40
CA LEU A 281 8.77 -3.53 -10.25
C LEU A 281 7.77 -3.33 -11.39
N ASP A 282 8.07 -3.83 -12.58
CA ASP A 282 7.13 -3.88 -13.69
C ASP A 282 6.11 -4.99 -13.45
N TRP A 283 4.86 -4.58 -13.19
CA TRP A 283 3.81 -5.51 -12.83
C TRP A 283 3.39 -6.41 -14.02
N HIS A 284 3.43 -5.92 -15.27
CA HIS A 284 3.13 -6.74 -16.45
C HIS A 284 4.13 -7.90 -16.55
N ARG A 285 5.42 -7.56 -16.44
CA ARG A 285 6.46 -8.57 -16.47
C ARG A 285 6.35 -9.58 -15.32
N ALA A 286 6.00 -9.13 -14.12
CA ALA A 286 5.80 -10.04 -12.99
C ALA A 286 4.64 -11.00 -13.23
N VAL A 287 3.53 -10.51 -13.80
CA VAL A 287 2.39 -11.34 -14.21
C VAL A 287 2.79 -12.35 -15.29
N ASP A 288 3.53 -11.91 -16.33
CA ASP A 288 4.00 -12.78 -17.40
C ASP A 288 4.93 -13.87 -16.86
N GLU A 289 5.81 -13.54 -15.91
CA GLU A 289 6.74 -14.49 -15.30
C GLU A 289 6.01 -15.53 -14.43
N LEU A 290 5.01 -15.13 -13.64
CA LEU A 290 4.19 -16.02 -12.83
C LEU A 290 3.21 -16.86 -13.67
N ASN A 291 2.72 -16.35 -14.77
CA ASN A 291 1.76 -17.06 -15.62
C ASN A 291 2.44 -17.99 -16.65
N ARG A 292 3.76 -18.23 -16.57
CA ARG A 292 4.48 -19.09 -17.54
C ARG A 292 3.99 -20.54 -17.61
N MET A 293 3.59 -21.08 -16.44
CA MET A 293 3.12 -22.48 -16.32
C MET A 293 1.59 -22.58 -16.37
N GLY A 294 0.88 -21.46 -16.39
CA GLY A 294 -0.56 -21.38 -16.41
C GLY A 294 -1.05 -20.04 -15.88
N GLU A 295 -2.28 -19.66 -16.22
CA GLU A 295 -2.86 -18.44 -15.68
C GLU A 295 -3.19 -18.62 -14.20
N VAL A 296 -2.31 -18.15 -13.31
CA VAL A 296 -2.47 -18.25 -11.86
C VAL A 296 -2.71 -16.89 -11.20
N VAL A 297 -2.21 -15.79 -11.80
CA VAL A 297 -2.44 -14.44 -11.31
C VAL A 297 -3.86 -14.01 -11.64
N ARG A 298 -4.67 -13.70 -10.64
CA ARG A 298 -6.08 -13.29 -10.77
C ARG A 298 -6.29 -11.81 -10.57
N GLU A 299 -5.51 -11.20 -9.68
CA GLU A 299 -5.66 -9.79 -9.37
C GLU A 299 -4.29 -9.12 -9.24
N VAL A 300 -4.20 -7.88 -9.72
CA VAL A 300 -3.10 -6.96 -9.49
C VAL A 300 -3.64 -5.74 -8.78
N HIS A 301 -3.09 -5.42 -7.60
CA HIS A 301 -3.44 -4.20 -6.87
C HIS A 301 -2.26 -3.26 -6.87
N ILE A 302 -2.44 -2.08 -7.42
CA ILE A 302 -1.47 -0.99 -7.44
C ILE A 302 -1.90 -0.01 -6.35
N VAL A 303 -1.22 -0.05 -5.21
CA VAL A 303 -1.65 0.67 -4.01
C VAL A 303 -0.84 1.95 -3.85
N SER A 304 -1.54 3.07 -3.85
CA SER A 304 -0.99 4.40 -3.61
C SER A 304 -1.63 5.04 -2.39
N VAL A 305 -0.84 5.80 -1.66
CA VAL A 305 -1.27 6.60 -0.51
C VAL A 305 -0.80 8.04 -0.73
N ARG A 306 -1.69 9.00 -0.58
CA ARG A 306 -1.41 10.43 -0.80
C ARG A 306 -0.77 10.69 -2.17
N ASN A 307 -1.28 10.01 -3.19
CA ASN A 307 -0.79 10.10 -4.58
C ASN A 307 0.67 9.65 -4.77
N GLU A 308 1.14 8.72 -3.97
CA GLU A 308 2.45 8.07 -4.11
C GLU A 308 2.26 6.55 -4.12
N CYS A 309 2.74 5.87 -5.17
CA CYS A 309 2.66 4.42 -5.28
C CYS A 309 3.56 3.77 -4.24
N LYS A 310 2.96 2.98 -3.34
CA LYS A 310 3.64 2.39 -2.18
C LYS A 310 4.00 0.93 -2.39
N GLU A 311 3.11 0.16 -3.00
CA GLU A 311 3.29 -1.28 -3.18
C GLU A 311 2.45 -1.82 -4.34
N LEU A 312 2.86 -2.99 -4.83
CA LEU A 312 2.09 -3.84 -5.73
C LEU A 312 1.70 -5.10 -4.96
N LEU A 313 0.44 -5.55 -5.11
CA LEU A 313 0.01 -6.84 -4.57
C LEU A 313 -0.46 -7.70 -5.75
N LEU A 314 0.07 -8.92 -5.84
CA LEU A 314 -0.39 -9.92 -6.79
C LEU A 314 -1.16 -10.99 -6.04
N VAL A 315 -2.36 -11.32 -6.50
CA VAL A 315 -3.18 -12.40 -5.94
C VAL A 315 -3.12 -13.58 -6.89
N LEU A 316 -2.60 -14.70 -6.39
CA LEU A 316 -2.52 -15.94 -7.14
C LEU A 316 -3.57 -16.93 -6.60
N ARG A 317 -4.16 -17.68 -7.52
CA ARG A 317 -5.04 -18.81 -7.20
C ARG A 317 -4.85 -19.92 -8.22
N LYS A 318 -4.90 -21.17 -7.75
CA LYS A 318 -4.90 -22.33 -8.64
C LYS A 318 -6.08 -22.24 -9.61
N GLY A 319 -5.83 -22.49 -10.88
CA GLY A 319 -6.89 -22.61 -11.87
C GLY A 319 -7.80 -23.77 -11.48
N THR A 320 -9.02 -23.47 -11.10
CA THR A 320 -10.03 -24.52 -10.91
C THR A 320 -10.64 -24.82 -12.27
N GLY A 321 -10.81 -26.11 -12.60
CA GLY A 321 -11.39 -26.57 -13.87
C GLY A 321 -12.77 -25.95 -14.18
N PRO A 322 -13.47 -26.36 -15.24
CA PRO A 322 -14.61 -25.65 -15.85
C PRO A 322 -15.83 -25.37 -14.96
N ALA A 323 -15.78 -25.72 -13.68
CA ALA A 323 -16.89 -25.56 -12.71
C ALA A 323 -16.73 -24.40 -11.71
N ALA A 324 -15.61 -23.68 -11.67
CA ALA A 324 -15.54 -22.52 -10.81
C ALA A 324 -16.00 -21.27 -11.59
N ASN A 325 -16.93 -20.53 -11.02
CA ASN A 325 -17.36 -19.20 -11.45
C ASN A 325 -16.18 -18.20 -11.37
N VAL A 326 -15.11 -18.47 -12.14
CA VAL A 326 -14.10 -17.46 -12.44
C VAL A 326 -14.77 -16.52 -13.43
N PRO A 327 -14.84 -15.22 -13.18
CA PRO A 327 -15.30 -14.29 -14.20
C PRO A 327 -14.53 -14.60 -15.49
N VAL A 328 -15.24 -14.74 -16.60
CA VAL A 328 -14.72 -15.01 -17.94
C VAL A 328 -13.68 -13.96 -18.40
N ASP A 329 -13.45 -12.92 -17.60
CA ASP A 329 -12.69 -11.71 -17.92
C ASP A 329 -11.20 -11.77 -17.55
N GLY A 330 -10.67 -12.91 -17.13
CA GLY A 330 -9.24 -13.05 -16.87
C GLY A 330 -8.73 -12.21 -15.67
N LEU A 331 -7.51 -11.67 -15.80
CA LEU A 331 -6.85 -10.85 -14.79
C LEU A 331 -7.56 -9.51 -14.56
N ARG A 332 -7.82 -9.18 -13.30
CA ARG A 332 -8.34 -7.86 -12.88
C ARG A 332 -7.26 -6.99 -12.27
N VAL A 333 -7.26 -5.71 -12.63
CA VAL A 333 -6.34 -4.70 -12.08
C VAL A 333 -7.13 -3.72 -11.23
N PHE A 334 -6.61 -3.43 -10.03
CA PHE A 334 -7.16 -2.48 -9.07
C PHE A 334 -6.17 -1.34 -8.85
N CYS A 335 -6.53 -0.14 -9.28
CA CYS A 335 -5.77 1.07 -9.05
C CYS A 335 -6.32 1.77 -7.81
N VAL A 336 -5.58 1.71 -6.72
CA VAL A 336 -5.98 2.21 -5.41
C VAL A 336 -5.19 3.47 -5.07
N ASN A 337 -5.89 4.54 -4.71
CA ASN A 337 -5.25 5.74 -4.17
C ASN A 337 -6.08 6.27 -3.00
N ASP A 338 -5.60 6.09 -1.80
CA ASP A 338 -6.35 6.32 -0.57
C ASP A 338 -7.69 5.55 -0.61
N ASP A 339 -8.83 6.22 -0.54
CA ASP A 339 -10.17 5.60 -0.62
C ASP A 339 -10.71 5.45 -2.05
N SER A 340 -10.01 6.00 -3.04
CA SER A 340 -10.41 5.91 -4.46
C SER A 340 -9.91 4.61 -5.07
N ILE A 341 -10.82 3.81 -5.66
CA ILE A 341 -10.50 2.56 -6.34
C ILE A 341 -11.08 2.59 -7.75
N VAL A 342 -10.21 2.40 -8.74
CA VAL A 342 -10.60 2.15 -10.13
C VAL A 342 -10.17 0.74 -10.49
N SER A 343 -11.10 -0.08 -10.95
CA SER A 343 -10.79 -1.45 -11.37
C SER A 343 -11.21 -1.72 -12.81
N TYR A 344 -10.50 -2.64 -13.46
CA TYR A 344 -10.78 -3.08 -14.81
C TYR A 344 -10.24 -4.50 -15.05
N GLY A 345 -10.85 -5.22 -15.99
CA GLY A 345 -10.31 -6.47 -16.55
C GLY A 345 -9.33 -6.17 -17.68
N LEU A 346 -8.32 -7.00 -17.89
CA LEU A 346 -7.41 -6.82 -19.03
C LEU A 346 -8.15 -6.85 -20.38
N GLY A 347 -9.22 -7.61 -20.50
CA GLY A 347 -10.08 -7.63 -21.68
C GLY A 347 -10.72 -6.27 -21.99
N GLU A 348 -11.05 -5.47 -20.97
CA GLU A 348 -11.64 -4.14 -21.14
C GLU A 348 -10.69 -3.13 -21.80
N VAL A 349 -9.38 -3.30 -21.64
CA VAL A 349 -8.37 -2.38 -22.20
C VAL A 349 -7.80 -2.87 -23.52
N SER A 350 -8.04 -4.14 -23.84
CA SER A 350 -7.56 -4.75 -25.08
C SER A 350 -8.22 -4.08 -26.30
N GLY A 351 -7.40 -3.57 -27.21
CA GLY A 351 -7.86 -2.89 -28.41
C GLY A 351 -8.33 -1.45 -28.21
N LEU A 352 -8.35 -0.91 -26.96
CA LEU A 352 -8.63 0.50 -26.76
C LEU A 352 -7.46 1.37 -27.23
N SER A 353 -7.78 2.51 -27.85
CA SER A 353 -6.84 3.57 -28.15
C SER A 353 -7.23 4.85 -27.40
N GLN A 354 -6.22 5.65 -27.04
CA GLN A 354 -6.48 6.94 -26.41
C GLN A 354 -7.16 7.88 -27.40
N HIS A 355 -8.23 8.53 -26.98
CA HIS A 355 -8.78 9.67 -27.68
C HIS A 355 -7.83 10.87 -27.50
N ILE A 356 -7.20 11.30 -28.59
CA ILE A 356 -6.21 12.38 -28.59
C ILE A 356 -6.88 13.70 -28.90
N LEU A 357 -6.51 14.76 -28.19
CA LEU A 357 -7.00 16.12 -28.43
C LEU A 357 -6.54 16.63 -29.81
N PRO A 358 -7.45 17.06 -30.71
CA PRO A 358 -7.10 17.44 -32.07
C PRO A 358 -6.40 18.78 -32.19
N ALA A 359 -6.51 19.66 -31.19
CA ALA A 359 -5.91 21.00 -31.16
C ALA A 359 -5.34 21.32 -29.77
N ALA A 360 -4.47 22.32 -29.69
CA ALA A 360 -3.92 22.77 -28.43
C ALA A 360 -5.01 23.26 -27.47
N PRO A 361 -4.93 22.93 -26.17
CA PRO A 361 -5.88 23.41 -25.16
C PRO A 361 -5.93 24.94 -25.07
N VAL A 362 -7.06 25.46 -24.63
CA VAL A 362 -7.29 26.88 -24.42
C VAL A 362 -7.65 27.21 -22.96
N ALA A 363 -7.54 28.47 -22.59
CA ALA A 363 -7.98 28.92 -21.27
C ALA A 363 -9.49 28.67 -21.10
N GLY A 364 -9.89 28.25 -19.90
CA GLY A 364 -11.27 27.86 -19.54
C GLY A 364 -11.52 26.37 -19.55
N GLN A 365 -10.70 25.57 -20.25
CA GLN A 365 -10.77 24.12 -20.21
C GLN A 365 -10.19 23.56 -18.90
N TYR A 366 -10.54 22.32 -18.60
CA TYR A 366 -10.07 21.58 -17.44
C TYR A 366 -8.92 20.65 -17.81
N LEU A 367 -7.86 20.68 -16.99
CA LEU A 367 -6.70 19.78 -17.08
C LEU A 367 -6.77 18.72 -16.00
N TYR A 368 -6.59 17.47 -16.37
CA TYR A 368 -6.65 16.32 -15.48
C TYR A 368 -5.33 15.56 -15.48
N GLU A 369 -4.87 15.21 -14.29
CA GLU A 369 -3.70 14.38 -14.09
C GLU A 369 -4.09 13.15 -13.28
N PRO A 370 -3.98 11.92 -13.84
CA PRO A 370 -4.33 10.69 -13.15
C PRO A 370 -3.53 10.53 -11.85
N ASN A 371 -4.10 9.87 -10.86
CA ASN A 371 -3.39 9.55 -9.64
C ASN A 371 -2.25 8.54 -9.88
N ALA A 372 -1.38 8.36 -8.88
CA ALA A 372 -0.16 7.57 -9.00
C ALA A 372 -0.42 6.09 -9.34
N SER A 373 -1.54 5.50 -8.87
CA SER A 373 -1.88 4.11 -9.19
C SER A 373 -2.28 3.93 -10.66
N LEU A 374 -3.06 4.85 -11.21
CA LEU A 374 -3.41 4.87 -12.63
C LEU A 374 -2.20 5.15 -13.52
N MET A 375 -1.31 6.05 -13.07
CA MET A 375 -0.04 6.31 -13.77
C MET A 375 0.82 5.05 -13.83
N LYS A 376 0.89 4.29 -12.75
CA LYS A 376 1.62 3.01 -12.67
C LYS A 376 0.94 1.91 -13.49
N ALA A 377 -0.38 1.88 -13.51
CA ALA A 377 -1.17 0.91 -14.29
C ALA A 377 -1.00 1.09 -15.80
N GLY A 378 -0.78 2.33 -16.26
CA GLY A 378 -0.66 2.61 -17.69
C GLY A 378 -1.97 2.52 -18.47
N CYS A 379 -3.12 2.47 -17.81
CA CYS A 379 -4.45 2.27 -18.43
C CYS A 379 -5.05 3.57 -19.02
N PHE A 380 -4.27 4.35 -19.73
CA PHE A 380 -4.65 5.69 -20.21
C PHE A 380 -5.77 5.69 -21.24
N ALA A 381 -5.83 4.67 -22.10
CA ALA A 381 -6.92 4.51 -23.06
C ALA A 381 -8.27 4.29 -22.37
N LEU A 382 -8.27 3.55 -21.26
CA LEU A 382 -9.46 3.34 -20.43
C LEU A 382 -10.02 4.65 -19.88
N LEU A 383 -9.16 5.59 -19.49
CA LEU A 383 -9.60 6.90 -18.97
C LEU A 383 -10.37 7.68 -20.04
N THR A 384 -9.88 7.70 -21.29
CA THR A 384 -10.57 8.39 -22.39
C THR A 384 -11.83 7.65 -22.88
N ALA A 385 -11.95 6.34 -22.57
CA ALA A 385 -13.16 5.57 -22.87
C ALA A 385 -14.24 5.75 -21.78
N ARG A 386 -13.84 5.89 -20.50
CA ARG A 386 -14.79 6.00 -19.38
C ARG A 386 -15.21 7.43 -19.04
N TYR A 387 -14.41 8.42 -19.40
CA TYR A 387 -14.68 9.83 -19.11
C TYR A 387 -14.65 10.67 -20.39
N PRO A 388 -15.39 11.79 -20.44
CA PRO A 388 -15.37 12.72 -21.59
C PRO A 388 -14.05 13.52 -21.61
N LEU A 389 -12.94 12.81 -21.82
CA LEU A 389 -11.58 13.31 -21.79
C LEU A 389 -10.87 13.08 -23.13
N SER A 390 -9.98 13.98 -23.49
CA SER A 390 -8.99 13.78 -24.55
C SER A 390 -7.59 13.84 -23.97
N ALA A 391 -6.71 12.92 -24.36
CA ALA A 391 -5.31 12.97 -23.98
C ALA A 391 -4.59 14.11 -24.72
N LEU A 392 -3.76 14.87 -24.03
CA LEU A 392 -2.97 15.95 -24.62
C LEU A 392 -1.97 15.44 -25.67
N GLY A 393 -1.48 14.22 -25.48
CA GLY A 393 -0.59 13.51 -26.39
C GLY A 393 -0.37 12.09 -25.87
N GLN A 394 0.04 11.19 -26.76
CA GLN A 394 0.12 9.75 -26.50
C GLN A 394 0.93 9.39 -25.24
N ASN A 395 2.06 10.10 -25.01
CA ASN A 395 2.99 9.84 -23.90
C ASN A 395 3.03 10.97 -22.86
N THR A 396 2.05 11.89 -22.89
CA THR A 396 2.06 13.07 -22.03
C THR A 396 1.34 12.82 -20.71
N HIS A 397 0.36 11.89 -20.70
CA HIS A 397 -0.39 11.46 -19.50
C HIS A 397 -1.08 12.62 -18.77
N LEU A 398 -1.45 13.66 -19.51
CA LEU A 398 -2.36 14.72 -19.11
C LEU A 398 -3.59 14.66 -20.03
N PHE A 399 -4.72 14.98 -19.44
CA PHE A 399 -6.00 14.91 -20.15
C PHE A 399 -6.72 16.25 -20.04
N VAL A 400 -7.55 16.56 -21.04
CA VAL A 400 -8.29 17.80 -21.15
C VAL A 400 -9.75 17.51 -21.40
N SER A 401 -10.63 18.33 -20.83
CA SER A 401 -12.06 18.33 -21.08
C SER A 401 -12.60 19.74 -21.08
N ASP A 402 -13.70 19.96 -21.78
CA ASP A 402 -14.51 21.18 -21.69
C ASP A 402 -15.41 21.15 -20.45
N GLU A 403 -15.65 19.96 -19.87
CA GLU A 403 -16.53 19.73 -18.76
C GLU A 403 -15.76 19.50 -17.43
N ASP A 404 -16.36 19.93 -16.31
CA ASP A 404 -15.86 19.62 -14.97
C ASP A 404 -16.27 18.19 -14.57
N ILE A 405 -15.33 17.25 -14.67
CA ILE A 405 -15.54 15.85 -14.26
C ILE A 405 -15.25 15.69 -12.79
N THR A 406 -16.28 15.76 -11.97
CA THR A 406 -16.17 15.72 -10.51
C THR A 406 -15.57 14.41 -9.98
N ALA A 407 -15.91 13.27 -10.59
CA ALA A 407 -15.47 11.93 -10.15
C ALA A 407 -14.17 11.44 -10.82
N PHE A 408 -13.36 12.34 -11.39
CA PHE A 408 -12.09 11.93 -11.99
C PHE A 408 -11.11 11.43 -10.91
N PRO A 409 -10.50 10.25 -11.07
CA PRO A 409 -9.58 9.67 -10.08
C PRO A 409 -8.17 10.25 -10.22
N GLY A 410 -7.99 11.50 -9.83
CA GLY A 410 -6.72 12.22 -9.94
C GLY A 410 -6.81 13.68 -9.50
N ARG A 411 -5.84 14.46 -9.95
CA ARG A 411 -5.83 15.92 -9.69
C ARG A 411 -6.51 16.66 -10.82
N LYS A 412 -7.24 17.70 -10.47
CA LYS A 412 -8.07 18.49 -11.37
C LYS A 412 -7.69 19.97 -11.28
N PHE A 413 -7.62 20.62 -12.44
CA PHE A 413 -7.22 22.03 -12.57
C PHE A 413 -8.02 22.72 -13.65
N VAL A 414 -8.20 24.04 -13.51
CA VAL A 414 -8.69 24.92 -14.59
C VAL A 414 -7.47 25.56 -15.26
N ILE A 415 -7.40 25.50 -16.58
CA ILE A 415 -6.41 26.19 -17.39
C ILE A 415 -6.77 27.68 -17.43
N THR A 416 -5.93 28.55 -16.87
CA THR A 416 -6.14 30.00 -16.88
C THR A 416 -5.41 30.69 -18.02
N ALA A 417 -4.30 30.12 -18.48
CA ALA A 417 -3.57 30.58 -19.66
C ALA A 417 -2.73 29.46 -20.28
N VAL A 418 -2.47 29.57 -21.57
CA VAL A 418 -1.58 28.69 -22.33
C VAL A 418 -0.51 29.54 -22.99
N SER A 419 0.73 29.07 -23.00
CA SER A 419 1.86 29.72 -23.62
C SER A 419 2.72 28.73 -24.38
N SER A 420 3.24 29.13 -25.53
CA SER A 420 4.40 28.46 -26.11
C SER A 420 5.66 28.81 -25.28
N PHE A 421 6.77 28.09 -25.52
CA PHE A 421 8.06 28.40 -24.87
C PHE A 421 8.81 29.57 -25.52
N ASN A 422 8.11 30.42 -26.28
CA ASN A 422 8.62 31.71 -26.80
C ASN A 422 8.85 32.67 -25.64
N LYS A 423 10.02 33.32 -25.61
CA LYS A 423 10.43 34.21 -24.50
C LYS A 423 9.45 35.39 -24.30
N LYS A 424 8.86 35.94 -25.37
CA LYS A 424 7.92 37.07 -25.30
C LYS A 424 6.58 36.61 -24.69
N GLU A 425 6.07 35.47 -25.13
CA GLU A 425 4.81 34.88 -24.62
C GLU A 425 4.94 34.48 -23.17
N LEU A 426 6.02 33.77 -22.81
CA LEU A 426 6.28 33.37 -21.44
C LEU A 426 6.28 34.57 -20.48
N ARG A 427 6.97 35.66 -20.86
CA ARG A 427 6.98 36.88 -20.04
C ARG A 427 5.60 37.49 -19.85
N ARG A 428 4.77 37.47 -20.90
CA ARG A 428 3.40 38.00 -20.84
C ARG A 428 2.54 37.11 -19.95
N THR A 429 2.58 35.79 -20.17
CA THR A 429 1.73 34.83 -19.50
C THR A 429 2.09 34.67 -18.01
N LEU A 430 3.37 34.76 -17.65
CA LEU A 430 3.85 34.64 -16.29
C LEU A 430 3.97 36.00 -15.55
N SER A 431 3.49 37.10 -16.16
CA SER A 431 3.52 38.39 -15.49
C SER A 431 2.74 38.38 -14.19
N GLY A 432 3.38 38.80 -13.08
CA GLY A 432 2.78 38.84 -11.75
C GLY A 432 2.82 37.49 -10.99
N ILE A 433 3.37 36.43 -11.58
CA ILE A 433 3.56 35.15 -10.93
C ILE A 433 5.01 34.99 -10.52
N ASP A 434 5.31 35.02 -9.22
CA ASP A 434 6.67 34.87 -8.67
C ASP A 434 6.93 33.51 -8.04
N ARG A 435 5.87 32.72 -7.76
CA ARG A 435 5.93 31.37 -7.22
C ARG A 435 4.87 30.45 -7.83
N ALA A 436 5.24 29.19 -8.04
CA ALA A 436 4.34 28.20 -8.57
C ALA A 436 4.80 26.76 -8.26
N ASN A 437 3.84 25.84 -8.28
CA ASN A 437 4.04 24.39 -8.27
C ASN A 437 4.24 23.93 -9.72
N ILE A 438 5.44 23.46 -10.06
CA ILE A 438 5.81 23.10 -11.44
C ILE A 438 5.80 21.59 -11.61
N SER A 439 5.11 21.10 -12.65
CA SER A 439 5.14 19.72 -13.11
C SER A 439 5.55 19.64 -14.57
N VAL A 440 6.27 18.58 -14.94
CA VAL A 440 6.67 18.31 -16.34
C VAL A 440 6.10 16.96 -16.78
N ARG A 441 5.62 16.90 -18.03
CA ARG A 441 5.11 15.69 -18.64
C ARG A 441 5.55 15.60 -20.10
N ASN A 442 6.34 14.58 -20.42
CA ASN A 442 6.93 14.41 -21.77
C ASN A 442 7.57 15.72 -22.25
N PHE A 443 8.49 16.27 -21.49
CA PHE A 443 9.07 17.58 -21.73
C PHE A 443 10.61 17.54 -21.63
N PRO A 444 11.36 18.25 -22.50
CA PRO A 444 12.81 18.10 -22.59
C PRO A 444 13.61 18.77 -21.45
N MET A 445 12.95 19.47 -20.52
CA MET A 445 13.61 20.14 -19.40
C MET A 445 13.10 19.58 -18.05
N SER A 446 14.00 19.52 -17.06
CA SER A 446 13.62 19.20 -15.68
C SER A 446 12.85 20.35 -15.01
N VAL A 447 12.12 20.01 -13.92
CA VAL A 447 11.46 21.01 -13.06
C VAL A 447 12.47 22.05 -12.54
N ALA A 448 13.68 21.60 -12.14
CA ALA A 448 14.73 22.48 -11.63
C ALA A 448 15.22 23.48 -12.69
N ASP A 449 15.39 23.02 -13.94
CA ASP A 449 15.82 23.87 -15.04
C ASP A 449 14.74 24.89 -15.44
N LEU A 450 13.48 24.44 -15.48
CA LEU A 450 12.35 25.35 -15.73
C LEU A 450 12.24 26.41 -14.64
N ARG A 451 12.34 26.02 -13.37
CA ARG A 451 12.30 26.93 -12.24
C ARG A 451 13.38 27.99 -12.32
N ARG A 452 14.61 27.58 -12.67
CA ARG A 452 15.76 28.48 -12.87
C ARG A 452 15.54 29.44 -14.07
N ARG A 453 15.07 28.87 -15.20
CA ARG A 453 14.82 29.65 -16.44
C ARG A 453 13.71 30.69 -16.24
N MET A 454 12.64 30.34 -15.54
CA MET A 454 11.52 31.25 -15.27
C MET A 454 11.72 32.11 -14.03
N LYS A 455 12.80 31.92 -13.26
CA LYS A 455 13.10 32.58 -11.97
C LYS A 455 11.94 32.44 -10.96
N MET A 456 11.33 31.26 -10.90
CA MET A 456 10.11 30.98 -10.16
C MET A 456 10.45 30.38 -8.79
N LYS A 457 9.84 30.86 -7.70
CA LYS A 457 9.91 30.27 -6.37
C LYS A 457 8.93 29.09 -6.27
N GLU A 458 9.17 28.19 -5.30
CA GLU A 458 8.29 27.07 -5.04
C GLU A 458 7.06 27.46 -4.23
N GLY A 459 5.94 26.75 -4.47
CA GLY A 459 4.69 26.91 -3.72
C GLY A 459 3.74 27.94 -4.32
N GLY A 460 2.76 28.39 -3.51
CA GLY A 460 1.66 29.23 -3.94
C GLY A 460 0.49 28.44 -4.54
N GLU A 461 -0.52 29.16 -5.02
CA GLU A 461 -1.75 28.59 -5.55
C GLU A 461 -1.70 28.31 -7.06
N THR A 462 -0.69 28.80 -7.74
CA THR A 462 -0.51 28.60 -9.19
C THR A 462 0.20 27.27 -9.46
N TYR A 463 -0.32 26.53 -10.42
CA TYR A 463 0.28 25.31 -10.96
C TYR A 463 0.71 25.55 -12.39
N LEU A 464 1.92 25.12 -12.72
CA LEU A 464 2.48 25.18 -14.06
C LEU A 464 2.76 23.79 -14.57
N PHE A 465 2.14 23.43 -15.69
CA PHE A 465 2.41 22.17 -16.38
C PHE A 465 3.14 22.47 -17.67
N ALA A 466 4.39 22.00 -17.78
CA ALA A 466 5.15 22.01 -19.02
C ALA A 466 5.00 20.66 -19.70
N ALA A 467 4.46 20.63 -20.89
CA ALA A 467 4.12 19.38 -21.56
C ALA A 467 4.29 19.48 -23.08
N THR A 468 4.41 18.31 -23.73
CA THR A 468 4.44 18.21 -25.18
C THR A 468 3.08 17.65 -25.66
N ASP A 469 2.45 18.36 -26.60
CA ASP A 469 1.17 17.93 -27.17
C ASP A 469 1.35 16.84 -28.25
N ALA A 470 0.25 16.41 -28.86
CA ALA A 470 0.24 15.37 -29.89
C ALA A 470 0.97 15.79 -31.20
N HIS A 471 1.15 17.10 -31.42
CA HIS A 471 1.86 17.65 -32.58
C HIS A 471 3.34 17.91 -32.32
N GLY A 472 3.84 17.53 -31.13
CA GLY A 472 5.23 17.78 -30.72
C GLY A 472 5.48 19.21 -30.23
N SER A 473 4.44 20.03 -30.04
CA SER A 473 4.56 21.39 -29.56
C SER A 473 4.80 21.40 -28.04
N HIS A 474 5.78 22.21 -27.62
CA HIS A 474 6.06 22.42 -26.21
C HIS A 474 5.19 23.55 -25.66
N LEU A 475 4.30 23.21 -24.74
CA LEU A 475 3.32 24.12 -24.14
C LEU A 475 3.53 24.27 -22.64
N LEU A 476 3.22 25.46 -22.13
CA LEU A 476 3.12 25.74 -20.70
C LEU A 476 1.68 26.11 -20.36
N PHE A 477 1.07 25.34 -19.49
CA PHE A 477 -0.25 25.61 -18.96
C PHE A 477 -0.12 26.29 -17.60
N VAL A 478 -0.75 27.45 -17.45
CA VAL A 478 -0.95 28.10 -16.15
C VAL A 478 -2.31 27.65 -15.63
N CYS A 479 -2.31 27.05 -14.46
CA CYS A 479 -3.51 26.40 -13.93
C CYS A 479 -3.78 26.79 -12.47
N ARG A 480 -5.06 26.71 -12.09
CA ARG A 480 -5.54 26.80 -10.72
C ARG A 480 -6.13 25.45 -10.33
N LYS A 481 -5.77 24.91 -9.17
CA LYS A 481 -6.34 23.68 -8.65
C LYS A 481 -7.78 23.91 -8.20
N ILE A 482 -8.65 22.94 -8.45
CA ILE A 482 -10.08 22.97 -8.06
C ILE A 482 -10.46 21.71 -7.32
#